data_64f21b96efcf08f15448e06d8b20590f
#
_entry.id   64f21b96efcf08f15448e06d8b20590f
#
_cell.length_a   1.000
_cell.length_b   1.000
_cell.length_c   1.000
_cell.angle_alpha   90.00
_cell.angle_beta   90.00
_cell.angle_gamma   90.00
#
_symmetry.space_group_name_H-M   'P 1'
#
loop_
_entity.id
_entity.type
_entity.pdbx_description
1 polymer ?
#
loop_
_entity_poly.entity_id
_entity_poly.type
_entity_poly.pdbx_seq_one_letter_code
_entity_poly.pdbx_strand_id
1 'polypeptide(L)'
;DVLEDARDRGLIDADVLAMLEGVLEVSGIQVRDVMVPRSQMVVVSRDDLPEKILPVVIESGHSRFPVVGEDRDEVVGILLAKDLLRYFALEERAQFDIRECLRPAVFIPESKRLNVLLKEFRVSHNHVAIVVDEYGGVSGLLTIEDVLEQIVGEIGDEYDVDEGDGIRKEGERTFAVPALTRIDEFNATFGTRFSDDE
;
A
#
# COMPACT_ATOMS: atom_id res chain seq x y z
N ASP A 1 13.31 -3.02 -28.46
CA ASP A 1 12.55 -1.87 -27.91
C ASP A 1 13.49 -0.69 -27.74
N VAL A 2 12.97 0.55 -27.89
CA VAL A 2 13.79 1.78 -27.78
C VAL A 2 14.40 1.92 -26.38
N LEU A 3 13.68 1.50 -25.34
CA LEU A 3 14.12 1.56 -23.96
C LEU A 3 15.22 0.52 -23.67
N GLU A 4 15.09 -0.67 -24.17
CA GLU A 4 16.12 -1.72 -24.08
C GLU A 4 17.40 -1.30 -24.83
N ASP A 5 17.26 -0.74 -26.02
CA ASP A 5 18.40 -0.18 -26.77
C ASP A 5 19.14 0.92 -26.01
N ALA A 6 18.42 1.77 -25.28
CA ALA A 6 19.01 2.83 -24.44
C ALA A 6 19.79 2.23 -23.26
N ARG A 7 19.26 1.17 -22.61
CA ARG A 7 19.96 0.43 -21.56
C ARG A 7 21.23 -0.23 -22.09
N ASP A 8 21.13 -0.94 -23.22
CA ASP A 8 22.27 -1.69 -23.81
C ASP A 8 23.41 -0.74 -24.27
N ARG A 9 23.09 0.52 -24.56
CA ARG A 9 24.06 1.59 -24.85
C ARG A 9 24.56 2.31 -23.59
N GLY A 10 24.11 1.90 -22.39
CA GLY A 10 24.51 2.51 -21.13
C GLY A 10 24.00 3.96 -20.92
N LEU A 11 22.93 4.35 -21.60
CA LEU A 11 22.29 5.66 -21.47
C LEU A 11 21.36 5.73 -20.26
N ILE A 12 20.79 4.57 -19.85
CA ILE A 12 19.95 4.38 -18.67
C ILE A 12 20.39 3.10 -17.98
N ASP A 13 20.23 3.03 -16.65
CA ASP A 13 20.41 1.82 -15.88
C ASP A 13 19.15 0.95 -15.85
N ALA A 14 19.24 -0.24 -15.23
CA ALA A 14 18.13 -1.18 -15.17
C ALA A 14 16.94 -0.65 -14.36
N ASP A 15 17.21 0.09 -13.27
CA ASP A 15 16.17 0.64 -12.40
C ASP A 15 15.41 1.76 -13.11
N VAL A 16 16.09 2.62 -13.83
CA VAL A 16 15.46 3.66 -14.65
C VAL A 16 14.62 3.03 -15.76
N LEU A 17 15.09 1.94 -16.38
CA LEU A 17 14.31 1.20 -17.38
C LEU A 17 13.01 0.68 -16.76
N ALA A 18 13.08 0.00 -15.61
CA ALA A 18 11.92 -0.53 -14.92
C ALA A 18 10.90 0.55 -14.55
N MET A 19 11.36 1.71 -14.04
CA MET A 19 10.50 2.86 -13.75
C MET A 19 9.80 3.39 -15.02
N LEU A 20 10.49 3.46 -16.15
CA LEU A 20 9.91 3.92 -17.42
C LEU A 20 8.85 2.94 -17.93
N GLU A 21 9.08 1.64 -17.79
CA GLU A 21 8.09 0.60 -18.10
C GLU A 21 6.87 0.73 -17.19
N GLY A 22 7.05 0.88 -15.87
CA GLY A 22 5.97 1.12 -14.91
C GLY A 22 5.13 2.35 -15.23
N VAL A 23 5.75 3.46 -15.66
CA VAL A 23 5.02 4.67 -16.11
C VAL A 23 4.13 4.38 -17.32
N LEU A 24 4.57 3.55 -18.25
CA LEU A 24 3.78 3.17 -19.43
C LEU A 24 2.62 2.24 -19.03
N GLU A 25 2.87 1.28 -18.16
CA GLU A 25 1.89 0.29 -17.69
C GLU A 25 0.77 0.91 -16.86
N VAL A 26 1.10 1.86 -15.98
CA VAL A 26 0.14 2.56 -15.09
C VAL A 26 -1.04 3.18 -15.87
N SER A 27 -0.84 3.53 -17.14
CA SER A 27 -1.91 4.05 -17.98
C SER A 27 -2.98 3.01 -18.35
N GLY A 28 -2.64 1.72 -18.28
CA GLY A 28 -3.53 0.58 -18.53
C GLY A 28 -4.29 0.09 -17.29
N ILE A 29 -3.72 0.31 -16.10
CA ILE A 29 -4.22 -0.21 -14.82
C ILE A 29 -5.41 0.62 -14.32
N GLN A 30 -6.41 -0.05 -13.73
CA GLN A 30 -7.55 0.59 -13.08
C GLN A 30 -7.41 0.55 -11.55
N VAL A 31 -8.12 1.44 -10.86
CA VAL A 31 -8.15 1.55 -9.40
C VAL A 31 -8.47 0.20 -8.74
N ARG A 32 -9.45 -0.55 -9.26
CA ARG A 32 -9.85 -1.86 -8.73
C ARG A 32 -8.75 -2.93 -8.74
N ASP A 33 -7.76 -2.78 -9.61
CA ASP A 33 -6.68 -3.77 -9.78
C ASP A 33 -5.62 -3.63 -8.68
N VAL A 34 -5.59 -2.46 -7.99
CA VAL A 34 -4.52 -2.09 -7.02
C VAL A 34 -5.08 -1.70 -5.66
N MET A 35 -6.37 -1.34 -5.56
CA MET A 35 -6.97 -0.86 -4.31
C MET A 35 -6.85 -1.87 -3.17
N VAL A 36 -6.72 -1.36 -1.94
CA VAL A 36 -6.97 -2.14 -0.73
C VAL A 36 -8.46 -2.45 -0.67
N PRO A 37 -8.88 -3.72 -0.73
CA PRO A 37 -10.30 -4.08 -0.74
C PRO A 37 -10.96 -3.76 0.60
N ARG A 38 -12.28 -3.50 0.59
CA ARG A 38 -13.09 -3.14 1.76
C ARG A 38 -12.84 -4.03 2.98
N SER A 39 -12.68 -5.32 2.77
CA SER A 39 -12.46 -6.30 3.85
C SER A 39 -11.15 -6.08 4.61
N GLN A 40 -10.16 -5.48 3.96
CA GLN A 40 -8.81 -5.23 4.51
C GLN A 40 -8.63 -3.79 4.98
N MET A 41 -9.61 -2.90 4.73
CA MET A 41 -9.53 -1.52 5.19
C MET A 41 -9.49 -1.44 6.72
N VAL A 42 -8.49 -0.74 7.25
CA VAL A 42 -8.45 -0.31 8.64
C VAL A 42 -9.25 0.99 8.77
N VAL A 43 -10.36 0.93 9.49
CA VAL A 43 -11.28 2.07 9.68
C VAL A 43 -11.51 2.32 11.16
N VAL A 44 -11.93 3.54 11.51
CA VAL A 44 -12.35 3.91 12.86
C VAL A 44 -13.80 4.40 12.83
N SER A 45 -14.54 4.20 13.91
CA SER A 45 -15.91 4.70 14.00
C SER A 45 -15.92 6.17 14.45
N ARG A 46 -16.87 6.95 13.91
CA ARG A 46 -17.09 8.34 14.35
C ARG A 46 -17.43 8.47 15.82
N ASP A 47 -17.94 7.38 16.42
CA ASP A 47 -18.36 7.34 17.82
C ASP A 47 -17.28 6.75 18.75
N ASP A 48 -16.12 6.36 18.18
CA ASP A 48 -15.00 5.87 18.97
C ASP A 48 -14.29 7.00 19.71
N LEU A 49 -13.97 6.74 20.98
CA LEU A 49 -13.15 7.62 21.77
C LEU A 49 -11.67 7.54 21.38
N PRO A 50 -10.87 8.58 21.59
CA PRO A 50 -9.44 8.58 21.25
C PRO A 50 -8.66 7.42 21.82
N GLU A 51 -9.00 6.99 23.04
CA GLU A 51 -8.36 5.86 23.73
C GLU A 51 -8.61 4.52 23.03
N LYS A 52 -9.72 4.39 22.28
CA LYS A 52 -10.04 3.22 21.47
C LYS A 52 -9.39 3.30 20.09
N ILE A 53 -9.25 4.50 19.53
CA ILE A 53 -8.62 4.72 18.23
C ILE A 53 -7.09 4.56 18.30
N LEU A 54 -6.46 5.00 19.38
CA LEU A 54 -5.01 5.01 19.53
C LEU A 54 -4.35 3.63 19.33
N PRO A 55 -4.84 2.54 19.94
CA PRO A 55 -4.30 1.20 19.68
C PRO A 55 -4.36 0.81 18.20
N VAL A 56 -5.46 1.10 17.50
CA VAL A 56 -5.62 0.81 16.07
C VAL A 56 -4.58 1.56 15.25
N VAL A 57 -4.33 2.83 15.56
CA VAL A 57 -3.32 3.67 14.90
C VAL A 57 -1.91 3.12 15.11
N ILE A 58 -1.58 2.72 16.34
CA ILE A 58 -0.25 2.20 16.68
C ILE A 58 -0.02 0.83 16.01
N GLU A 59 -0.99 -0.07 16.10
CA GLU A 59 -0.87 -1.43 15.57
C GLU A 59 -0.78 -1.46 14.04
N SER A 60 -1.57 -0.62 13.36
CA SER A 60 -1.58 -0.59 11.90
C SER A 60 -0.43 0.21 11.29
N GLY A 61 0.16 1.16 12.01
CA GLY A 61 1.20 2.05 11.50
C GLY A 61 0.74 3.05 10.43
N HIS A 62 -0.55 3.07 10.09
CA HIS A 62 -1.06 3.96 9.05
C HIS A 62 -1.12 5.42 9.51
N SER A 63 -0.99 6.34 8.56
CA SER A 63 -1.07 7.78 8.81
C SER A 63 -2.48 8.36 8.63
N ARG A 64 -3.36 7.66 7.90
CA ARG A 64 -4.71 8.12 7.51
C ARG A 64 -5.73 7.01 7.67
N PHE A 65 -6.85 7.35 8.30
CA PHE A 65 -7.91 6.40 8.63
C PHE A 65 -9.24 6.90 8.09
N PRO A 66 -9.93 6.12 7.25
CA PRO A 66 -11.33 6.39 6.97
C PRO A 66 -12.15 6.30 8.25
N VAL A 67 -12.96 7.32 8.49
CA VAL A 67 -13.89 7.34 9.61
C VAL A 67 -15.27 6.98 9.08
N VAL A 68 -15.88 5.94 9.66
CA VAL A 68 -17.19 5.45 9.24
C VAL A 68 -18.27 5.83 10.23
N GLY A 69 -19.50 5.97 9.73
CA GLY A 69 -20.69 6.22 10.51
C GLY A 69 -21.29 4.95 11.08
N GLU A 70 -22.58 4.71 10.77
CA GLU A 70 -23.30 3.55 11.28
C GLU A 70 -22.87 2.24 10.61
N ASP A 71 -22.43 2.32 9.35
CA ASP A 71 -21.89 1.19 8.62
C ASP A 71 -20.61 1.57 7.84
N ARG A 72 -19.97 0.57 7.21
CA ARG A 72 -18.73 0.77 6.46
C ARG A 72 -18.92 1.47 5.11
N ASP A 73 -20.14 1.64 4.64
CA ASP A 73 -20.44 2.37 3.41
C ASP A 73 -20.61 3.88 3.68
N GLU A 74 -20.89 4.25 4.95
CA GLU A 74 -20.96 5.65 5.38
C GLU A 74 -19.59 6.18 5.79
N VAL A 75 -18.72 6.49 4.83
CA VAL A 75 -17.46 7.16 5.14
C VAL A 75 -17.70 8.66 5.33
N VAL A 76 -17.57 9.13 6.57
CA VAL A 76 -17.83 10.53 6.98
C VAL A 76 -16.64 11.45 6.83
N GLY A 77 -15.43 10.91 6.68
CA GLY A 77 -14.21 11.66 6.47
C GLY A 77 -12.94 10.86 6.69
N ILE A 78 -11.80 11.53 6.68
CA ILE A 78 -10.47 10.95 6.91
C ILE A 78 -9.86 11.57 8.17
N LEU A 79 -9.48 10.75 9.14
CA LEU A 79 -8.71 11.12 10.31
C LEU A 79 -7.22 10.97 10.02
N LEU A 80 -6.42 11.96 10.41
CA LEU A 80 -4.96 11.86 10.38
C LEU A 80 -4.45 11.42 11.76
N ALA A 81 -3.57 10.42 11.80
CA ALA A 81 -2.93 9.94 13.03
C ALA A 81 -2.28 11.08 13.84
N LYS A 82 -1.67 12.06 13.16
CA LYS A 82 -1.06 13.22 13.82
C LYS A 82 -2.04 14.11 14.59
N ASP A 83 -3.31 14.17 14.16
CA ASP A 83 -4.32 14.96 14.85
C ASP A 83 -4.73 14.28 16.18
N LEU A 84 -4.73 12.94 16.20
CA LEU A 84 -4.90 12.17 17.42
C LEU A 84 -3.73 12.35 18.40
N LEU A 85 -2.49 12.32 17.90
CA LEU A 85 -1.29 12.56 18.72
C LEU A 85 -1.32 13.96 19.35
N ARG A 86 -1.80 14.96 18.62
CA ARG A 86 -1.97 16.32 19.14
C ARG A 86 -2.93 16.34 20.34
N TYR A 87 -4.03 15.60 20.28
CA TYR A 87 -4.97 15.46 21.38
C TYR A 87 -4.29 14.92 22.66
N PHE A 88 -3.50 13.85 22.52
CA PHE A 88 -2.81 13.26 23.68
C PHE A 88 -1.67 14.11 24.22
N ALA A 89 -1.07 14.97 23.39
CA ALA A 89 0.02 15.88 23.81
C ALA A 89 -0.48 17.13 24.56
N LEU A 90 -1.73 17.51 24.37
CA LEU A 90 -2.34 18.65 25.06
C LEU A 90 -2.99 18.18 26.36
N GLU A 91 -2.79 18.94 27.45
CA GLU A 91 -3.42 18.65 28.76
C GLU A 91 -4.95 18.80 28.74
N GLU A 92 -5.49 19.41 27.71
CA GLU A 92 -6.93 19.63 27.51
C GLU A 92 -7.66 18.41 26.93
N ARG A 93 -7.59 17.26 27.62
CA ARG A 93 -8.26 16.02 27.22
C ARG A 93 -9.79 16.09 27.18
N ALA A 94 -10.38 17.18 27.63
CA ALA A 94 -11.82 17.25 27.88
C ALA A 94 -12.71 17.52 26.65
N GLN A 95 -12.16 17.78 25.45
CA GLN A 95 -12.94 18.22 24.29
C GLN A 95 -12.43 17.66 22.95
N PHE A 96 -12.11 16.34 22.89
CA PHE A 96 -11.89 15.75 21.57
C PHE A 96 -13.24 15.49 20.88
N ASP A 97 -13.50 16.22 19.82
CA ASP A 97 -14.53 15.83 18.85
C ASP A 97 -13.83 15.39 17.55
N ILE A 98 -13.94 14.11 17.24
CA ILE A 98 -13.37 13.52 16.02
C ILE A 98 -13.83 14.30 14.78
N ARG A 99 -15.08 14.81 14.79
CA ARG A 99 -15.69 15.52 13.65
C ARG A 99 -14.93 16.81 13.29
N GLU A 100 -14.34 17.49 14.28
CA GLU A 100 -13.54 18.69 14.07
C GLU A 100 -12.17 18.38 13.45
N CYS A 101 -11.72 17.13 13.57
CA CYS A 101 -10.43 16.67 13.05
C CYS A 101 -10.52 16.06 11.64
N LEU A 102 -11.74 15.80 11.13
CA LEU A 102 -11.91 15.12 9.85
C LEU A 102 -11.53 16.00 8.67
N ARG A 103 -10.83 15.39 7.71
CA ARG A 103 -10.66 15.90 6.36
C ARG A 103 -11.75 15.33 5.45
N PRO A 104 -12.23 16.07 4.44
CA PRO A 104 -13.16 15.54 3.46
C PRO A 104 -12.61 14.29 2.79
N ALA A 105 -13.41 13.23 2.70
CA ALA A 105 -13.09 12.06 1.91
C ALA A 105 -13.31 12.34 0.42
N VAL A 106 -12.39 11.85 -0.41
CA VAL A 106 -12.53 11.88 -1.87
C VAL A 106 -13.01 10.51 -2.33
N PHE A 107 -14.08 10.47 -3.11
CA PHE A 107 -14.66 9.24 -3.63
C PHE A 107 -14.33 9.12 -5.12
N ILE A 108 -13.91 7.93 -5.53
CA ILE A 108 -13.54 7.62 -6.91
C ILE A 108 -14.15 6.28 -7.36
N PRO A 109 -14.53 6.13 -8.63
CA PRO A 109 -15.04 4.85 -9.12
C PRO A 109 -13.90 3.83 -9.33
N GLU A 110 -14.21 2.55 -9.16
CA GLU A 110 -13.31 1.42 -9.37
C GLU A 110 -12.67 1.41 -10.77
N SER A 111 -13.42 1.86 -11.78
CA SER A 111 -13.00 1.85 -13.19
C SER A 111 -12.04 2.98 -13.55
N LYS A 112 -11.76 3.91 -12.63
CA LYS A 112 -10.84 5.03 -12.90
C LYS A 112 -9.44 4.51 -13.19
N ARG A 113 -8.75 5.12 -14.16
CA ARG A 113 -7.37 4.78 -14.48
C ARG A 113 -6.38 5.42 -13.49
N LEU A 114 -5.32 4.69 -13.13
CA LEU A 114 -4.35 5.14 -12.13
C LEU A 114 -3.59 6.40 -12.56
N ASN A 115 -3.26 6.55 -13.83
CA ASN A 115 -2.59 7.76 -14.34
C ASN A 115 -3.45 9.03 -14.21
N VAL A 116 -4.78 8.90 -14.29
CA VAL A 116 -5.72 10.01 -14.07
C VAL A 116 -5.79 10.33 -12.57
N LEU A 117 -5.91 9.29 -11.72
CA LEU A 117 -5.95 9.45 -10.28
C LEU A 117 -4.66 10.08 -9.75
N LEU A 118 -3.49 9.67 -10.24
CA LEU A 118 -2.22 10.26 -9.85
C LEU A 118 -2.16 11.77 -10.10
N LYS A 119 -2.71 12.22 -11.23
CA LYS A 119 -2.82 13.66 -11.52
C LYS A 119 -3.75 14.37 -10.54
N GLU A 120 -4.88 13.75 -10.20
CA GLU A 120 -5.84 14.29 -9.23
C GLU A 120 -5.20 14.40 -7.84
N PHE A 121 -4.50 13.37 -7.36
CA PHE A 121 -3.77 13.41 -6.09
C PHE A 121 -2.75 14.55 -6.04
N ARG A 122 -1.99 14.75 -7.11
CA ARG A 122 -1.01 15.84 -7.20
C ARG A 122 -1.64 17.23 -7.15
N VAL A 123 -2.79 17.41 -7.79
CA VAL A 123 -3.48 18.72 -7.85
C VAL A 123 -4.21 19.03 -6.53
N SER A 124 -4.86 18.01 -5.95
CA SER A 124 -5.68 18.17 -4.75
C SER A 124 -4.87 18.09 -3.45
N HIS A 125 -3.61 17.62 -3.51
CA HIS A 125 -2.78 17.30 -2.34
C HIS A 125 -3.45 16.27 -1.40
N ASN A 126 -4.38 15.48 -1.93
CA ASN A 126 -4.93 14.33 -1.22
C ASN A 126 -4.00 13.13 -1.40
N HIS A 127 -3.92 12.27 -0.38
CA HIS A 127 -3.08 11.08 -0.39
C HIS A 127 -3.88 9.80 -0.25
N VAL A 128 -5.19 9.89 -0.10
CA VAL A 128 -6.08 8.74 0.01
C VAL A 128 -7.40 9.06 -0.69
N ALA A 129 -7.96 8.06 -1.35
CA ALA A 129 -9.28 8.11 -1.96
C ALA A 129 -10.08 6.86 -1.55
N ILE A 130 -11.38 7.05 -1.33
CA ILE A 130 -12.32 5.96 -1.09
C ILE A 130 -12.84 5.48 -2.44
N VAL A 131 -12.79 4.21 -2.67
CA VAL A 131 -13.22 3.58 -3.92
C VAL A 131 -14.66 3.12 -3.78
N VAL A 132 -15.48 3.45 -4.76
CA VAL A 132 -16.90 3.09 -4.79
C VAL A 132 -17.28 2.32 -6.05
N ASP A 133 -18.24 1.40 -5.89
CA ASP A 133 -18.85 0.65 -6.98
C ASP A 133 -19.92 1.47 -7.74
N GLU A 134 -20.57 0.86 -8.71
CA GLU A 134 -21.61 1.47 -9.56
C GLU A 134 -22.90 1.80 -8.77
N TYR A 135 -23.06 1.24 -7.59
CA TYR A 135 -24.22 1.43 -6.73
C TYR A 135 -23.95 2.44 -5.61
N GLY A 136 -22.72 2.95 -5.52
CA GLY A 136 -22.28 3.88 -4.49
C GLY A 136 -21.82 3.20 -3.19
N GLY A 137 -21.70 1.86 -3.17
CA GLY A 137 -21.13 1.11 -2.06
C GLY A 137 -19.60 1.26 -2.02
N VAL A 138 -19.02 1.25 -0.83
CA VAL A 138 -17.57 1.30 -0.66
C VAL A 138 -16.96 -0.04 -1.02
N SER A 139 -16.11 -0.07 -2.05
CA SER A 139 -15.36 -1.25 -2.50
C SER A 139 -13.98 -1.35 -1.86
N GLY A 140 -13.36 -0.22 -1.51
CA GLY A 140 -12.02 -0.18 -0.96
C GLY A 140 -11.50 1.23 -0.75
N LEU A 141 -10.18 1.33 -0.61
CA LEU A 141 -9.45 2.58 -0.63
C LEU A 141 -8.17 2.44 -1.48
N LEU A 142 -7.64 3.56 -1.92
CA LEU A 142 -6.35 3.62 -2.59
C LEU A 142 -5.58 4.85 -2.11
N THR A 143 -4.28 4.68 -1.91
CA THR A 143 -3.37 5.76 -1.54
C THR A 143 -2.50 6.20 -2.72
N ILE A 144 -1.86 7.37 -2.61
CA ILE A 144 -0.89 7.80 -3.62
C ILE A 144 0.35 6.91 -3.61
N GLU A 145 0.69 6.39 -2.44
CA GLU A 145 1.79 5.45 -2.22
C GLU A 145 1.56 4.17 -3.03
N ASP A 146 0.34 3.58 -3.00
CA ASP A 146 -0.01 2.40 -3.80
C ASP A 146 0.13 2.65 -5.31
N VAL A 147 -0.23 3.86 -5.77
CA VAL A 147 -0.08 4.23 -7.20
C VAL A 147 1.39 4.39 -7.58
N LEU A 148 2.21 4.97 -6.70
CA LEU A 148 3.63 5.16 -6.95
C LEU A 148 4.38 3.83 -6.95
N GLU A 149 3.99 2.88 -6.13
CA GLU A 149 4.54 1.53 -6.09
C GLU A 149 4.39 0.81 -7.44
N GLN A 150 3.28 1.04 -8.16
CA GLN A 150 3.09 0.50 -9.52
C GLN A 150 4.06 1.10 -10.56
N ILE A 151 4.69 2.23 -10.26
CA ILE A 151 5.64 2.89 -11.16
C ILE A 151 7.08 2.54 -10.79
N VAL A 152 7.38 2.56 -9.49
CA VAL A 152 8.76 2.45 -8.98
C VAL A 152 9.11 0.99 -8.66
N GLY A 153 8.10 0.12 -8.50
CA GLY A 153 8.26 -1.20 -7.89
C GLY A 153 8.36 -1.08 -6.36
N GLU A 154 8.57 -2.19 -5.69
CA GLU A 154 8.83 -2.18 -4.25
C GLU A 154 10.07 -1.31 -3.97
N ILE A 155 9.86 -0.21 -3.25
CA ILE A 155 10.96 0.60 -2.73
C ILE A 155 11.48 -0.18 -1.52
N GLY A 156 12.50 -1.03 -1.73
CA GLY A 156 13.19 -1.68 -0.62
C GLY A 156 13.66 -0.59 0.35
N ASP A 157 13.23 -0.66 1.61
CA ASP A 157 13.77 0.20 2.65
C ASP A 157 15.28 -0.04 2.72
N GLU A 158 16.08 1.00 2.98
CA GLU A 158 17.54 0.88 3.17
C GLU A 158 17.90 -0.09 4.33
N TYR A 159 16.90 -0.54 5.07
CA TYR A 159 16.99 -1.56 6.12
C TYR A 159 16.45 -2.93 5.70
N ASP A 160 15.82 -3.05 4.54
CA ASP A 160 15.60 -4.33 3.90
C ASP A 160 16.96 -4.81 3.39
N VAL A 161 17.77 -5.28 4.32
CA VAL A 161 18.83 -6.24 4.03
C VAL A 161 18.12 -7.32 3.22
N ASP A 162 18.44 -7.39 1.92
CA ASP A 162 18.00 -8.41 0.99
C ASP A 162 17.62 -9.70 1.74
N GLU A 163 16.41 -9.80 2.26
CA GLU A 163 15.75 -11.06 2.50
C GLU A 163 15.39 -11.58 1.11
N GLY A 164 16.45 -11.80 0.30
CA GLY A 164 16.31 -12.33 -1.03
C GLY A 164 15.42 -13.54 -0.98
N ASP A 165 14.37 -13.53 -1.79
CA ASP A 165 13.41 -14.62 -2.00
C ASP A 165 14.04 -15.95 -2.43
N GLY A 166 15.34 -16.13 -2.24
CA GLY A 166 16.09 -17.28 -2.69
C GLY A 166 17.00 -17.92 -1.64
N ILE A 167 17.45 -19.13 -1.95
CA ILE A 167 18.39 -19.92 -1.16
C ILE A 167 19.73 -19.19 -1.12
N ARG A 168 20.22 -18.81 0.08
CA ARG A 168 21.50 -18.11 0.27
C ARG A 168 22.57 -19.01 0.87
N LYS A 169 23.78 -18.89 0.37
CA LYS A 169 24.94 -19.59 0.95
C LYS A 169 25.57 -18.72 2.05
N GLU A 170 25.44 -19.14 3.30
CA GLU A 170 26.01 -18.45 4.47
C GLU A 170 27.40 -18.97 4.87
N GLY A 171 27.82 -20.13 4.33
CA GLY A 171 29.10 -20.74 4.67
C GLY A 171 29.48 -21.84 3.66
N GLU A 172 30.62 -22.51 3.90
CA GLU A 172 31.09 -23.57 2.98
C GLU A 172 30.08 -24.72 2.81
N ARG A 173 29.27 -25.01 3.84
CA ARG A 173 28.23 -26.07 3.87
C ARG A 173 26.93 -25.63 4.50
N THR A 174 26.72 -24.33 4.69
CA THR A 174 25.54 -23.77 5.37
C THR A 174 24.80 -22.87 4.38
N PHE A 175 23.49 -23.09 4.30
CA PHE A 175 22.59 -22.31 3.45
C PHE A 175 21.40 -21.85 4.27
N ALA A 176 20.99 -20.58 4.09
CA ALA A 176 19.72 -20.10 4.56
C ALA A 176 18.68 -20.35 3.45
N VAL A 177 17.60 -21.04 3.81
CA VAL A 177 16.52 -21.38 2.89
C VAL A 177 15.23 -20.79 3.45
N PRO A 178 14.53 -19.91 2.72
CA PRO A 178 13.23 -19.41 3.16
C PRO A 178 12.24 -20.55 3.42
N ALA A 179 11.41 -20.41 4.47
CA ALA A 179 10.48 -21.47 4.87
C ALA A 179 9.41 -21.81 3.80
N LEU A 180 9.17 -20.90 2.86
CA LEU A 180 8.21 -21.04 1.76
C LEU A 180 8.87 -21.35 0.42
N THR A 181 10.17 -21.70 0.41
CA THR A 181 10.86 -22.12 -0.82
C THR A 181 10.17 -23.33 -1.43
N ARG A 182 9.87 -23.27 -2.73
CA ARG A 182 9.24 -24.39 -3.45
C ARG A 182 10.16 -25.59 -3.54
N ILE A 183 9.59 -26.78 -3.48
CA ILE A 183 10.37 -28.06 -3.51
C ILE A 183 11.13 -28.24 -4.82
N ASP A 184 10.57 -27.77 -5.94
CA ASP A 184 11.24 -27.79 -7.25
C ASP A 184 12.49 -26.90 -7.28
N GLU A 185 12.42 -25.69 -6.69
CA GLU A 185 13.55 -24.76 -6.55
C GLU A 185 14.63 -25.31 -5.61
N PHE A 186 14.21 -25.88 -4.48
CA PHE A 186 15.11 -26.55 -3.54
C PHE A 186 15.85 -27.72 -4.23
N ASN A 187 15.11 -28.56 -4.93
CA ASN A 187 15.67 -29.69 -5.67
C ASN A 187 16.67 -29.26 -6.75
N ALA A 188 16.36 -28.18 -7.47
CA ALA A 188 17.26 -27.63 -8.49
C ALA A 188 18.58 -27.10 -7.89
N THR A 189 18.49 -26.42 -6.74
CA THR A 189 19.64 -25.82 -6.07
C THR A 189 20.57 -26.85 -5.43
N PHE A 190 20.02 -27.88 -4.77
CA PHE A 190 20.79 -28.86 -4.00
C PHE A 190 20.99 -30.21 -4.71
N GLY A 191 20.43 -30.38 -5.92
CA GLY A 191 20.49 -31.64 -6.66
C GLY A 191 19.71 -32.78 -5.99
N THR A 192 18.71 -32.47 -5.19
CA THR A 192 17.84 -33.42 -4.47
C THR A 192 16.63 -33.82 -5.32
N ARG A 193 15.81 -34.76 -4.86
CA ARG A 193 14.61 -35.25 -5.52
C ARG A 193 13.48 -35.47 -4.50
N PHE A 194 13.16 -34.44 -3.74
CA PHE A 194 11.99 -34.51 -2.85
C PHE A 194 10.71 -34.46 -3.68
N SER A 195 9.66 -35.17 -3.23
CA SER A 195 8.34 -35.22 -3.87
C SER A 195 7.43 -34.17 -3.25
N ASP A 196 6.53 -33.60 -4.07
CA ASP A 196 5.46 -32.67 -3.65
C ASP A 196 4.23 -33.44 -3.06
N ASP A 197 4.30 -34.77 -2.99
CA ASP A 197 3.18 -35.61 -2.58
C ASP A 197 3.17 -35.79 -1.05
N GLU A 198 2.63 -34.78 -0.32
CA GLU A 198 1.95 -34.97 1.00
C GLU A 198 0.88 -33.90 1.19
#